data_0521df8a19e527b258eeca508a8b73fa
#
_entry.id   0521df8a19e527b258eeca508a8b73fa
#
_cell.length_a   1.000
_cell.length_b   1.000
_cell.length_c   1.000
_cell.angle_alpha   90.00
_cell.angle_beta   90.00
_cell.angle_gamma   90.00
#
_symmetry.space_group_name_H-M   'P 1'
#
loop_
_entity.id
_entity.type
_entity.pdbx_description
1 polymer ?
#
loop_
_entity_poly.entity_id
_entity_poly.type
_entity_poly.pdbx_seq_one_letter_code
_entity_poly.pdbx_strand_id
1 'polypeptide(L)'
;NDPKENAEHVMLVDLARNDLSRNCHGVKVDFYKDMQFYSHVIHLVSRVSGTLDQDADHIKEFIDTFPAGTLSGAPKVRAMQIISELEPHNRGAYGGCIGFIGLNGDLNQAIVIRTFISRNGELWFQAGSGVVAKSNDQYELEECNNKLGALTKAIHIAEKL
;
A
#
# COMPACT_ATOMS: atom_id res chain seq x y z
N ASN A 1 -14.91 -13.13 -4.95
CA ASN A 1 -15.96 -13.14 -3.89
C ASN A 1 -15.47 -13.77 -2.59
N ASP A 2 -14.21 -13.58 -2.24
CA ASP A 2 -13.67 -14.02 -0.95
C ASP A 2 -14.15 -13.06 0.17
N PRO A 3 -14.82 -13.55 1.22
CA PRO A 3 -15.29 -12.71 2.32
C PRO A 3 -14.15 -11.99 3.08
N LYS A 4 -12.95 -12.61 3.17
CA LYS A 4 -11.77 -12.02 3.80
C LYS A 4 -11.27 -10.84 3.00
N GLU A 5 -10.99 -11.03 1.72
CA GLU A 5 -10.55 -9.98 0.79
C GLU A 5 -11.52 -8.79 0.78
N ASN A 6 -12.80 -9.12 0.82
CA ASN A 6 -13.87 -8.13 0.83
C ASN A 6 -13.88 -7.31 2.13
N ALA A 7 -13.66 -7.96 3.28
CA ALA A 7 -13.58 -7.28 4.59
C ALA A 7 -12.32 -6.41 4.68
N GLU A 8 -11.18 -6.90 4.20
CA GLU A 8 -9.95 -6.12 4.13
C GLU A 8 -10.11 -4.88 3.25
N HIS A 9 -10.74 -5.02 2.09
CA HIS A 9 -11.00 -3.89 1.20
C HIS A 9 -11.88 -2.81 1.86
N VAL A 10 -12.95 -3.21 2.55
CA VAL A 10 -13.80 -2.29 3.33
C VAL A 10 -12.99 -1.55 4.38
N MET A 11 -12.18 -2.27 5.15
CA MET A 11 -11.30 -1.70 6.17
C MET A 11 -10.34 -0.66 5.59
N LEU A 12 -9.73 -0.96 4.44
CA LEU A 12 -8.80 -0.04 3.77
C LEU A 12 -9.49 1.23 3.25
N VAL A 13 -10.71 1.11 2.73
CA VAL A 13 -11.50 2.29 2.31
C VAL A 13 -11.87 3.16 3.50
N ASP A 14 -12.29 2.55 4.61
CA ASP A 14 -12.60 3.30 5.84
C ASP A 14 -11.36 3.96 6.45
N LEU A 15 -10.22 3.29 6.40
CA LEU A 15 -8.95 3.89 6.84
C LEU A 15 -8.57 5.08 5.98
N ALA A 16 -8.68 4.99 4.65
CA ALA A 16 -8.41 6.11 3.74
C ALA A 16 -9.36 7.29 3.99
N ARG A 17 -10.66 7.02 4.23
CA ARG A 17 -11.61 8.07 4.61
C ARG A 17 -11.21 8.74 5.94
N ASN A 18 -10.82 7.96 6.93
CA ASN A 18 -10.38 8.47 8.22
C ASN A 18 -9.12 9.34 8.09
N ASP A 19 -8.13 8.87 7.33
CA ASP A 19 -6.89 9.61 7.10
C ASP A 19 -7.16 10.98 6.45
N LEU A 20 -7.94 11.01 5.37
CA LEU A 20 -8.30 12.26 4.70
C LEU A 20 -9.18 13.18 5.55
N SER A 21 -10.05 12.62 6.40
CA SER A 21 -10.97 13.41 7.24
C SER A 21 -10.27 14.24 8.31
N ARG A 22 -8.97 14.03 8.52
CA ARG A 22 -8.20 14.84 9.48
C ARG A 22 -7.97 16.26 8.99
N ASN A 23 -7.79 16.42 7.69
CA ASN A 23 -7.32 17.66 7.08
C ASN A 23 -8.11 18.05 5.83
N CYS A 24 -9.10 17.24 5.43
CA CYS A 24 -9.95 17.50 4.29
C CYS A 24 -11.41 17.62 4.70
N HIS A 25 -12.16 18.44 4.01
CA HIS A 25 -13.61 18.48 4.08
C HIS A 25 -14.25 17.81 2.86
N GLY A 26 -15.55 17.46 2.96
CA GLY A 26 -16.27 16.82 1.86
C GLY A 26 -15.72 15.45 1.46
N VAL A 27 -15.13 14.71 2.41
CA VAL A 27 -14.55 13.39 2.13
C VAL A 27 -15.63 12.42 1.66
N LYS A 28 -15.41 11.82 0.51
CA LYS A 28 -16.36 10.90 -0.15
C LYS A 28 -15.64 9.75 -0.86
N VAL A 29 -16.40 8.70 -1.13
CA VAL A 29 -15.96 7.59 -1.98
C VAL A 29 -16.50 7.86 -3.38
N ASP A 30 -15.62 8.16 -4.33
CA ASP A 30 -16.01 8.48 -5.71
C ASP A 30 -16.49 7.25 -6.46
N PHE A 31 -15.78 6.11 -6.28
CA PHE A 31 -16.22 4.79 -6.71
C PHE A 31 -15.76 3.73 -5.71
N TYR A 32 -16.52 2.65 -5.64
CA TYR A 32 -16.35 1.63 -4.64
C TYR A 32 -16.37 0.24 -5.25
N LYS A 33 -15.30 -0.52 -5.00
CA LYS A 33 -15.15 -1.90 -5.48
C LYS A 33 -15.29 -2.04 -6.99
N ASP A 34 -14.69 -1.12 -7.74
CA ASP A 34 -14.59 -1.23 -9.19
C ASP A 34 -13.58 -2.30 -9.58
N MET A 35 -14.01 -3.22 -10.43
CA MET A 35 -13.15 -4.32 -10.87
C MET A 35 -12.35 -3.89 -12.09
N GLN A 36 -11.06 -3.68 -11.91
CA GLN A 36 -10.17 -3.23 -12.97
C GLN A 36 -9.31 -4.39 -13.49
N PHE A 37 -9.32 -4.54 -14.82
CA PHE A 37 -8.61 -5.59 -15.54
C PHE A 37 -7.32 -5.02 -16.12
N TYR A 38 -6.18 -5.57 -15.70
CA TYR A 38 -4.87 -5.27 -16.24
C TYR A 38 -4.32 -6.49 -16.98
N SER A 39 -3.23 -6.34 -17.74
CA SER A 39 -2.66 -7.42 -18.56
C SER A 39 -2.34 -8.71 -17.81
N HIS A 40 -2.04 -8.62 -16.52
CA HIS A 40 -1.58 -9.78 -15.72
C HIS A 40 -2.30 -9.94 -14.38
N VAL A 41 -3.15 -8.99 -14.00
CA VAL A 41 -3.84 -9.01 -12.71
C VAL A 41 -5.22 -8.38 -12.81
N ILE A 42 -6.11 -8.78 -11.92
CA ILE A 42 -7.41 -8.14 -11.71
C ILE A 42 -7.36 -7.50 -10.31
N HIS A 43 -7.69 -6.23 -10.23
CA HIS A 43 -7.73 -5.50 -8.97
C HIS A 43 -9.13 -5.00 -8.66
N LEU A 44 -9.50 -5.10 -7.38
CA LEU A 44 -10.64 -4.42 -6.83
C LEU A 44 -10.17 -3.04 -6.35
N VAL A 45 -10.66 -1.98 -6.97
CA VAL A 45 -10.20 -0.61 -6.74
C VAL A 45 -11.33 0.23 -6.17
N SER A 46 -11.00 1.07 -5.21
CA SER A 46 -11.88 2.14 -4.71
C SER A 46 -11.11 3.46 -4.69
N ARG A 47 -11.83 4.56 -4.80
CA ARG A 47 -11.25 5.89 -4.74
C ARG A 47 -11.94 6.72 -3.67
N VAL A 48 -11.13 7.27 -2.78
CA VAL A 48 -11.57 8.24 -1.78
C VAL A 48 -10.98 9.60 -2.13
N SER A 49 -11.78 10.63 -2.09
CA SER A 49 -11.37 12.01 -2.31
C SER A 49 -11.86 12.93 -1.19
N GLY A 50 -11.17 14.05 -1.04
CA GLY A 50 -11.53 15.13 -0.12
C GLY A 50 -10.99 16.44 -0.66
N THR A 51 -11.48 17.55 -0.16
CA THR A 51 -11.07 18.90 -0.54
C THR A 51 -10.19 19.47 0.57
N LEU A 52 -8.99 19.91 0.21
CA LEU A 52 -8.10 20.65 1.10
C LEU A 52 -8.51 22.13 1.17
N ASP A 53 -8.17 22.81 2.24
CA ASP A 53 -8.28 24.25 2.33
C ASP A 53 -7.28 24.93 1.39
N GLN A 54 -7.58 26.18 0.98
CA GLN A 54 -6.74 26.88 -0.01
C GLN A 54 -5.29 27.10 0.44
N ASP A 55 -5.09 27.26 1.74
CA ASP A 55 -3.77 27.50 2.34
C ASP A 55 -3.13 26.23 2.93
N ALA A 56 -3.67 25.06 2.60
CA ALA A 56 -3.15 23.80 3.12
C ALA A 56 -1.74 23.49 2.58
N ASP A 57 -0.87 23.03 3.47
CA ASP A 57 0.44 22.48 3.09
C ASP A 57 0.26 21.05 2.55
N HIS A 58 0.27 20.89 1.24
CA HIS A 58 0.05 19.61 0.57
C HIS A 58 1.04 18.53 0.98
N ILE A 59 2.27 18.89 1.33
CA ILE A 59 3.28 17.94 1.79
C ILE A 59 2.92 17.45 3.18
N LYS A 60 2.54 18.36 4.08
CA LYS A 60 2.10 18.00 5.42
C LYS A 60 0.88 17.10 5.37
N GLU A 61 -0.11 17.43 4.53
CA GLU A 61 -1.32 16.65 4.35
C GLU A 61 -1.00 15.23 3.85
N PHE A 62 -0.08 15.11 2.89
CA PHE A 62 0.40 13.79 2.46
C PHE A 62 1.07 13.01 3.60
N ILE A 63 1.94 13.65 4.39
CA ILE A 63 2.61 13.02 5.54
C ILE A 63 1.60 12.53 6.58
N ASP A 64 0.53 13.28 6.83
CA ASP A 64 -0.51 12.91 7.78
C ASP A 64 -1.34 11.69 7.34
N THR A 65 -1.40 11.40 6.02
CA THR A 65 -2.01 10.17 5.50
C THR A 65 -1.04 8.97 5.48
N PHE A 66 0.27 9.23 5.53
CA PHE A 66 1.31 8.21 5.47
C PHE A 66 1.54 7.53 6.83
N PRO A 67 1.98 6.25 6.88
CA PRO A 67 2.08 5.31 5.77
C PRO A 67 0.72 4.79 5.30
N ALA A 68 0.69 4.30 4.06
CA ALA A 68 -0.55 3.76 3.48
C ALA A 68 -1.11 2.60 4.32
N GLY A 69 -2.42 2.58 4.49
CA GLY A 69 -3.13 1.58 5.29
C GLY A 69 -2.88 0.14 4.86
N THR A 70 -2.71 -0.08 3.55
CA THR A 70 -2.39 -1.39 2.96
C THR A 70 -1.05 -1.96 3.42
N LEU A 71 -0.13 -1.13 3.90
CA LEU A 71 1.20 -1.52 4.38
C LEU A 71 1.36 -1.38 5.91
N SER A 72 0.36 -0.86 6.58
CA SER A 72 0.34 -0.71 8.04
C SER A 72 -0.78 -1.53 8.67
N GLY A 73 -1.99 -1.05 8.68
CA GLY A 73 -3.16 -1.70 9.25
C GLY A 73 -4.04 -0.73 10.05
N ALA A 74 -5.09 -1.27 10.64
CA ALA A 74 -6.04 -0.50 11.44
C ALA A 74 -6.22 -1.12 12.85
N PRO A 75 -6.15 -0.33 13.93
CA PRO A 75 -5.75 1.08 14.03
C PRO A 75 -4.27 1.31 13.66
N LYS A 76 -3.98 2.30 12.84
CA LYS A 76 -2.68 2.52 12.18
C LYS A 76 -1.50 2.53 13.19
N VAL A 77 -1.59 3.33 14.24
CA VAL A 77 -0.52 3.47 15.23
C VAL A 77 -0.21 2.13 15.91
N ARG A 78 -1.24 1.39 16.32
CA ARG A 78 -1.04 0.09 16.99
C ARG A 78 -0.48 -0.95 16.03
N ALA A 79 -0.95 -0.97 14.79
CA ALA A 79 -0.42 -1.85 13.76
C ALA A 79 1.07 -1.60 13.50
N MET A 80 1.49 -0.34 13.40
CA MET A 80 2.90 0.03 13.23
C MET A 80 3.76 -0.38 14.42
N GLN A 81 3.26 -0.27 15.66
CA GLN A 81 3.96 -0.76 16.85
C GLN A 81 4.19 -2.27 16.77
N ILE A 82 3.14 -3.03 16.44
CA ILE A 82 3.23 -4.49 16.30
C ILE A 82 4.22 -4.89 15.19
N ILE A 83 4.18 -4.21 14.04
CA ILE A 83 5.13 -4.41 12.95
C ILE A 83 6.57 -4.19 13.45
N SER A 84 6.81 -3.11 14.18
CA SER A 84 8.14 -2.79 14.73
C SER A 84 8.62 -3.80 15.79
N GLU A 85 7.69 -4.41 16.52
CA GLU A 85 7.98 -5.43 17.53
C GLU A 85 8.29 -6.80 16.91
N LEU A 86 7.61 -7.16 15.81
CA LEU A 86 7.62 -8.51 15.25
C LEU A 86 8.53 -8.69 14.04
N GLU A 87 8.71 -7.66 13.22
CA GLU A 87 9.57 -7.76 12.05
C GLU A 87 11.06 -7.72 12.46
N PRO A 88 11.87 -8.70 12.02
CA PRO A 88 13.27 -8.82 12.44
C PRO A 88 14.17 -7.75 11.80
N HIS A 89 13.71 -7.10 10.73
CA HIS A 89 14.46 -6.12 9.94
C HIS A 89 13.64 -4.88 9.62
N ASN A 90 14.31 -3.76 9.47
CA ASN A 90 13.69 -2.55 8.97
C ASN A 90 13.26 -2.73 7.51
N ARG A 91 12.09 -2.22 7.17
CA ARG A 91 11.52 -2.32 5.81
C ARG A 91 12.29 -1.54 4.75
N GLY A 92 13.14 -0.60 5.16
CA GLY A 92 13.86 0.28 4.23
C GLY A 92 12.90 1.06 3.33
N ALA A 93 13.01 0.89 2.03
CA ALA A 93 12.11 1.53 1.07
C ALA A 93 10.76 0.81 0.91
N TYR A 94 10.65 -0.46 1.31
CA TYR A 94 9.40 -1.22 1.21
C TYR A 94 8.29 -0.58 2.05
N GLY A 95 7.15 -0.34 1.44
CA GLY A 95 6.02 0.36 2.09
C GLY A 95 6.21 1.86 2.24
N GLY A 96 7.33 2.40 1.76
CA GLY A 96 7.54 3.83 1.59
C GLY A 96 6.76 4.40 0.41
N CYS A 97 7.13 5.57 -0.04
CA CYS A 97 6.52 6.21 -1.20
C CYS A 97 7.58 6.63 -2.23
N ILE A 98 7.18 6.62 -3.49
CA ILE A 98 7.95 7.16 -4.61
C ILE A 98 7.03 8.00 -5.49
N GLY A 99 7.50 9.13 -5.95
CA GLY A 99 6.71 10.00 -6.81
C GLY A 99 7.40 11.33 -7.08
N PHE A 100 6.60 12.32 -7.42
CA PHE A 100 7.09 13.66 -7.70
C PHE A 100 6.19 14.72 -7.06
N ILE A 101 6.77 15.88 -6.83
CA ILE A 101 6.11 17.10 -6.40
C ILE A 101 6.34 18.13 -7.50
N GLY A 102 5.28 18.62 -8.11
CA GLY A 102 5.33 19.65 -9.13
C GLY A 102 5.59 21.04 -8.52
N LEU A 103 6.17 21.93 -9.32
CA LEU A 103 6.39 23.31 -8.90
C LEU A 103 5.08 24.11 -8.69
N ASN A 104 3.99 23.60 -9.24
CA ASN A 104 2.63 24.11 -9.05
C ASN A 104 1.94 23.56 -7.79
N GLY A 105 2.65 22.75 -6.97
CA GLY A 105 2.12 22.12 -5.77
C GLY A 105 1.42 20.77 -6.00
N ASP A 106 1.30 20.31 -7.25
CA ASP A 106 0.79 18.97 -7.52
C ASP A 106 1.70 17.91 -6.91
N LEU A 107 1.10 16.90 -6.32
CA LEU A 107 1.79 15.78 -5.69
C LEU A 107 1.22 14.47 -6.23
N ASN A 108 2.10 13.61 -6.75
CA ASN A 108 1.71 12.27 -7.20
C ASN A 108 2.68 11.25 -6.61
N GLN A 109 2.14 10.33 -5.80
CA GLN A 109 2.92 9.38 -5.04
C GLN A 109 2.35 7.96 -5.21
N ALA A 110 3.23 6.99 -5.24
CA ALA A 110 2.88 5.58 -5.22
C ALA A 110 3.57 4.87 -4.06
N ILE A 111 2.98 3.78 -3.58
CA ILE A 111 3.59 2.95 -2.54
C ILE A 111 4.73 2.13 -3.17
N VAL A 112 5.86 2.03 -2.50
CA VAL A 112 6.98 1.18 -2.92
C VAL A 112 6.69 -0.27 -2.56
N ILE A 113 6.03 -0.98 -3.48
CA ILE A 113 5.74 -2.41 -3.42
C ILE A 113 6.00 -3.03 -4.79
N ARG A 114 6.13 -4.34 -4.86
CA ARG A 114 6.34 -5.07 -6.13
C ARG A 114 7.51 -4.51 -6.96
N THR A 115 8.54 -4.05 -6.27
CA THR A 115 9.65 -3.28 -6.83
C THR A 115 10.96 -3.86 -6.35
N PHE A 116 11.95 -3.89 -7.23
CA PHE A 116 13.33 -4.17 -6.86
C PHE A 116 14.02 -2.92 -6.35
N ILE A 117 14.86 -3.10 -5.35
CA ILE A 117 15.77 -2.09 -4.84
C ILE A 117 17.18 -2.61 -5.09
N SER A 118 17.92 -1.93 -5.98
CA SER A 118 19.31 -2.29 -6.28
C SER A 118 20.25 -1.40 -5.47
N ARG A 119 21.12 -2.02 -4.68
CA ARG A 119 22.13 -1.33 -3.90
C ARG A 119 23.36 -2.22 -3.70
N ASN A 120 24.54 -1.67 -3.92
CA ASN A 120 25.84 -2.34 -3.70
C ASN A 120 25.97 -3.70 -4.43
N GLY A 121 25.42 -3.82 -5.64
CA GLY A 121 25.46 -5.07 -6.40
C GLY A 121 24.45 -6.13 -5.96
N GLU A 122 23.59 -5.81 -5.00
CA GLU A 122 22.52 -6.69 -4.53
C GLU A 122 21.15 -6.19 -4.96
N LEU A 123 20.23 -7.12 -5.13
CA LEU A 123 18.85 -6.86 -5.50
C LEU A 123 17.94 -7.30 -4.35
N TRP A 124 17.25 -6.32 -3.77
CA TRP A 124 16.34 -6.54 -2.66
C TRP A 124 14.89 -6.39 -3.10
N PHE A 125 14.02 -7.25 -2.62
CA PHE A 125 12.58 -7.14 -2.80
C PHE A 125 11.85 -7.80 -1.63
N GLN A 126 10.69 -7.27 -1.30
CA GLN A 126 9.92 -7.67 -0.12
C GLN A 126 8.42 -7.73 -0.45
N ALA A 127 7.71 -8.64 0.20
CA ALA A 127 6.27 -8.70 0.24
C ALA A 127 5.78 -8.96 1.65
N GLY A 128 4.51 -8.67 1.90
CA GLY A 128 3.78 -8.97 3.11
C GLY A 128 2.31 -9.23 2.79
N SER A 129 1.61 -9.85 3.72
CA SER A 129 0.17 -10.07 3.65
C SER A 129 -0.56 -9.36 4.80
N GLY A 130 -1.86 -9.17 4.66
CA GLY A 130 -2.71 -8.64 5.71
C GLY A 130 -3.08 -9.73 6.70
N VAL A 131 -2.66 -9.58 7.95
CA VAL A 131 -2.95 -10.54 9.02
C VAL A 131 -4.12 -10.04 9.86
N VAL A 132 -5.16 -10.86 9.95
CA VAL A 132 -6.35 -10.63 10.77
C VAL A 132 -6.60 -11.83 11.68
N ALA A 133 -7.50 -11.71 12.66
CA ALA A 133 -7.76 -12.77 13.65
C ALA A 133 -8.16 -14.13 13.06
N LYS A 134 -8.67 -14.16 11.83
CA LYS A 134 -9.04 -15.38 11.11
C LYS A 134 -8.04 -15.81 10.04
N SER A 135 -6.90 -15.13 9.92
CA SER A 135 -5.84 -15.51 8.98
C SER A 135 -5.30 -16.90 9.31
N ASN A 136 -4.94 -17.61 8.24
CA ASN A 136 -4.25 -18.88 8.32
C ASN A 136 -2.81 -18.66 7.87
N ASP A 137 -1.84 -19.05 8.66
CA ASP A 137 -0.40 -18.82 8.46
C ASP A 137 0.10 -19.34 7.11
N GLN A 138 -0.34 -20.53 6.70
CA GLN A 138 0.06 -21.13 5.43
C GLN A 138 -0.48 -20.32 4.23
N TYR A 139 -1.72 -19.86 4.28
CA TYR A 139 -2.30 -19.03 3.22
C TYR A 139 -1.63 -17.66 3.13
N GLU A 140 -1.31 -17.04 4.28
CA GLU A 140 -0.61 -15.76 4.29
C GLU A 140 0.81 -15.89 3.71
N LEU A 141 1.49 -16.99 4.00
CA LEU A 141 2.80 -17.29 3.40
C LEU A 141 2.70 -17.50 1.89
N GLU A 142 1.71 -18.26 1.42
CA GLU A 142 1.46 -18.46 -0.01
C GLU A 142 1.13 -17.15 -0.72
N GLU A 143 0.36 -16.28 -0.09
CA GLU A 143 0.06 -14.94 -0.61
C GLU A 143 1.33 -14.10 -0.77
N CYS A 144 2.22 -14.10 0.23
CA CYS A 144 3.52 -13.43 0.14
C CYS A 144 4.35 -13.97 -1.05
N ASN A 145 4.44 -15.29 -1.20
CA ASN A 145 5.15 -15.94 -2.31
C ASN A 145 4.54 -15.58 -3.67
N ASN A 146 3.23 -15.55 -3.78
CA ASN A 146 2.52 -15.14 -5.01
C ASN A 146 2.79 -13.66 -5.35
N LYS A 147 2.84 -12.80 -4.34
CA LYS A 147 3.21 -11.39 -4.50
C LYS A 147 4.64 -11.19 -5.01
N LEU A 148 5.57 -12.08 -4.69
CA LEU A 148 6.94 -12.07 -5.17
C LEU A 148 7.11 -12.76 -6.54
N GLY A 149 6.17 -13.56 -6.97
CA GLY A 149 6.27 -14.43 -8.14
C GLY A 149 6.64 -13.68 -9.43
N ALA A 150 6.07 -12.50 -9.68
CA ALA A 150 6.38 -11.71 -10.87
C ALA A 150 7.83 -11.19 -10.85
N LEU A 151 8.34 -10.77 -9.70
CA LEU A 151 9.71 -10.31 -9.52
C LEU A 151 10.70 -11.47 -9.70
N THR A 152 10.43 -12.60 -9.06
CA THR A 152 11.24 -13.83 -9.20
C THR A 152 11.30 -14.27 -10.65
N LYS A 153 10.17 -14.25 -11.37
CA LYS A 153 10.14 -14.59 -12.79
C LYS A 153 10.97 -13.62 -13.64
N ALA A 154 10.95 -12.32 -13.31
CA ALA A 154 11.75 -11.33 -14.02
C ALA A 154 13.25 -11.59 -13.86
N ILE A 155 13.72 -11.98 -12.67
CA ILE A 155 15.12 -12.38 -12.43
C ILE A 155 15.47 -13.58 -13.31
N HIS A 156 14.67 -14.64 -13.30
CA HIS A 156 14.94 -15.84 -14.11
C HIS A 156 14.93 -15.59 -15.62
N ILE A 157 14.23 -14.56 -16.09
CA ILE A 157 14.29 -14.15 -17.49
C ILE A 157 15.62 -13.41 -17.75
N ALA A 158 16.00 -12.50 -16.87
CA ALA A 158 17.23 -11.72 -17.01
C ALA A 158 18.49 -12.60 -16.97
N GLU A 159 18.50 -13.67 -16.18
CA GLU A 159 19.60 -14.65 -16.11
C GLU A 159 19.83 -15.44 -17.41
N LYS A 160 18.89 -15.40 -18.34
CA LYS A 160 18.94 -16.10 -19.62
C LYS A 160 19.33 -15.21 -20.80
N LEU A 161 19.50 -13.91 -20.54
CA LEU A 161 19.93 -12.90 -21.52
C LEU A 161 21.45 -12.78 -21.55
#